data_8ed766a2df1936ed59180f647413b9a4
#
_entry.id   8ed766a2df1936ed59180f647413b9a4
#
_cell.length_a   1.000
_cell.length_b   1.000
_cell.length_c   1.000
_cell.angle_alpha   90.00
_cell.angle_beta   90.00
_cell.angle_gamma   90.00
#
_symmetry.space_group_name_H-M   'P 1'
#
loop_
_entity.id
_entity.type
_entity.pdbx_description
1 polymer ?
#
loop_
_entity_poly.entity_id
_entity_poly.type
_entity_poly.pdbx_seq_one_letter_code
_entity_poly.pdbx_strand_id
1 'polypeptide(L)'
;NSTGYTTMWTNFGHVKNKGLELTGKIIALDKKDWTLDFDGNISFNKNEIGGLTADQYANQLWYSAKEVFLQRNGLPIGTLFGYIEDGFYDNIAEVRADPIYAKASDDEARRMIGEIKYLDKNNDGKITSEDRAIIGDTNPDFIYGLNANLRWKNLTLGLFFQGTHGNDIFNGNLTNIGMSSIANITQDAYDSRWTPENAANAKWPRVTTAMTRDMKLSDRYVEDGSYFRLKTINLNYNFGSVIKRISNLSVFGTVTNVFTITGYS
;
A
#
# COMPACT_ATOMS: atom_id res chain seq x y z
N ASN A 1 -15.10 35.44 -14.26
CA ASN A 1 -15.14 35.42 -12.77
C ASN A 1 -15.28 36.87 -12.27
N SER A 2 -16.47 37.24 -11.81
CA SER A 2 -16.78 38.58 -11.28
C SER A 2 -16.08 38.89 -9.95
N THR A 3 -15.50 37.89 -9.27
CA THR A 3 -14.84 38.07 -7.97
C THR A 3 -13.34 38.31 -8.06
N GLY A 4 -12.69 38.09 -9.21
CA GLY A 4 -11.22 38.20 -9.36
C GLY A 4 -10.39 37.11 -8.68
N TYR A 5 -11.02 36.17 -7.98
CA TYR A 5 -10.34 35.06 -7.33
C TYR A 5 -10.33 33.81 -8.21
N THR A 6 -9.19 33.16 -8.33
CA THR A 6 -9.02 31.89 -9.07
C THR A 6 -9.37 30.66 -8.24
N THR A 7 -9.30 30.79 -6.90
CA THR A 7 -9.59 29.73 -5.93
C THR A 7 -10.36 30.29 -4.76
N MET A 8 -11.23 29.47 -4.19
CA MET A 8 -11.99 29.81 -2.99
C MET A 8 -12.01 28.60 -2.05
N TRP A 9 -11.74 28.83 -0.77
CA TRP A 9 -11.90 27.82 0.27
C TRP A 9 -13.38 27.73 0.66
N THR A 10 -13.92 26.54 0.65
CA THR A 10 -15.30 26.28 1.07
C THR A 10 -15.36 24.96 1.84
N ASN A 11 -16.32 24.87 2.77
CA ASN A 11 -16.63 23.59 3.42
C ASN A 11 -17.45 22.73 2.44
N PHE A 12 -16.86 21.60 2.04
CA PHE A 12 -17.42 20.74 1.04
C PHE A 12 -17.39 19.29 1.51
N GLY A 13 -18.56 18.77 1.91
CA GLY A 13 -18.70 17.44 2.44
C GLY A 13 -18.32 17.29 3.93
N HIS A 14 -18.41 16.08 4.42
CA HIS A 14 -18.04 15.67 5.76
C HIS A 14 -17.52 14.24 5.75
N VAL A 15 -16.79 13.87 6.81
CA VAL A 15 -16.35 12.50 7.03
C VAL A 15 -16.92 12.00 8.35
N LYS A 16 -17.50 10.81 8.30
CA LYS A 16 -18.04 10.11 9.46
C LYS A 16 -17.09 8.95 9.81
N ASN A 17 -16.68 8.90 11.07
CA ASN A 17 -15.84 7.81 11.58
C ASN A 17 -16.64 6.99 12.60
N LYS A 18 -16.46 5.65 12.54
CA LYS A 18 -16.97 4.69 13.51
C LYS A 18 -15.87 3.68 13.79
N GLY A 19 -15.68 3.37 15.07
CA GLY A 19 -14.63 2.42 15.44
C GLY A 19 -14.94 1.68 16.73
N LEU A 20 -14.16 0.62 16.95
CA LEU A 20 -14.12 -0.15 18.18
C LEU A 20 -12.65 -0.31 18.57
N GLU A 21 -12.35 -0.01 19.82
CA GLU A 21 -11.04 -0.23 20.40
C GLU A 21 -11.15 -1.20 21.58
N LEU A 22 -10.30 -2.21 21.57
CA LEU A 22 -10.21 -3.19 22.66
C LEU A 22 -8.79 -3.15 23.21
N THR A 23 -8.69 -3.06 24.53
CA THR A 23 -7.41 -3.13 25.26
C THR A 23 -7.50 -4.20 26.31
N GLY A 24 -6.46 -5.00 26.43
CA GLY A 24 -6.39 -6.07 27.42
C GLY A 24 -5.02 -6.19 28.05
N LYS A 25 -5.01 -6.61 29.31
CA LYS A 25 -3.78 -6.98 30.03
C LYS A 25 -3.95 -8.35 30.66
N ILE A 26 -2.94 -9.20 30.51
CA ILE A 26 -2.88 -10.53 31.07
C ILE A 26 -1.56 -10.71 31.82
N ILE A 27 -1.62 -11.14 33.07
CA ILE A 27 -0.47 -11.61 33.82
C ILE A 27 -0.42 -13.13 33.66
N ALA A 28 0.43 -13.62 32.76
CA ALA A 28 0.53 -15.03 32.44
C ALA A 28 1.34 -15.83 33.48
N LEU A 29 2.29 -15.15 34.13
CA LEU A 29 3.10 -15.74 35.17
C LEU A 29 3.39 -14.69 36.25
N ASP A 30 3.13 -15.04 37.52
CA ASP A 30 3.51 -14.22 38.67
C ASP A 30 4.08 -15.17 39.77
N LYS A 31 5.40 -15.26 39.80
CA LYS A 31 6.18 -16.02 40.75
C LYS A 31 7.20 -15.11 41.42
N LYS A 32 7.76 -15.55 42.55
CA LYS A 32 8.75 -14.78 43.32
C LYS A 32 9.85 -14.14 42.47
N ASP A 33 10.42 -14.90 41.54
CA ASP A 33 11.56 -14.46 40.72
C ASP A 33 11.17 -14.18 39.26
N TRP A 34 9.95 -14.51 38.83
CA TRP A 34 9.49 -14.42 37.46
C TRP A 34 8.14 -13.73 37.37
N THR A 35 8.05 -12.75 36.48
CA THR A 35 6.75 -12.20 36.07
C THR A 35 6.73 -12.13 34.55
N LEU A 36 5.66 -12.59 33.94
CA LEU A 36 5.40 -12.45 32.50
C LEU A 36 4.02 -11.84 32.33
N ASP A 37 3.98 -10.68 31.76
CA ASP A 37 2.74 -10.00 31.40
C ASP A 37 2.71 -9.62 29.92
N PHE A 38 1.50 -9.58 29.41
CA PHE A 38 1.17 -9.10 28.09
C PHE A 38 0.15 -7.98 28.23
N ASP A 39 0.34 -6.90 27.55
CA ASP A 39 -0.68 -5.87 27.34
C ASP A 39 -0.79 -5.56 25.84
N GLY A 40 -2.00 -5.44 25.36
CA GLY A 40 -2.22 -5.25 23.93
C GLY A 40 -3.51 -4.48 23.65
N ASN A 41 -3.55 -3.93 22.47
CA ASN A 41 -4.73 -3.26 21.92
C ASN A 41 -4.96 -3.67 20.47
N ILE A 42 -6.20 -3.63 20.07
CA ILE A 42 -6.64 -3.74 18.68
C ILE A 42 -7.71 -2.68 18.42
N SER A 43 -7.58 -1.99 17.29
CA SER A 43 -8.48 -0.91 16.89
C SER A 43 -9.01 -1.17 15.48
N PHE A 44 -10.32 -1.11 15.33
CA PHE A 44 -11.07 -1.18 14.07
C PHE A 44 -11.67 0.18 13.83
N ASN A 45 -11.42 0.78 12.68
CA ASN A 45 -12.00 2.07 12.31
C ASN A 45 -12.51 2.02 10.88
N LYS A 46 -13.70 2.54 10.66
CA LYS A 46 -14.27 2.76 9.32
C LYS A 46 -14.65 4.22 9.19
N ASN A 47 -14.20 4.83 8.10
CA ASN A 47 -14.58 6.18 7.74
C ASN A 47 -15.44 6.17 6.47
N GLU A 48 -16.27 7.17 6.31
CA GLU A 48 -17.19 7.32 5.19
C GLU A 48 -17.34 8.79 4.83
N ILE A 49 -17.16 9.11 3.56
CA ILE A 49 -17.37 10.45 3.01
C ILE A 49 -18.86 10.66 2.78
N GLY A 50 -19.36 11.86 3.09
CA GLY A 50 -20.73 12.26 2.82
C GLY A 50 -20.84 13.73 2.47
N GLY A 51 -21.99 14.10 1.86
CA GLY A 51 -22.32 15.51 1.55
C GLY A 51 -21.59 16.08 0.34
N LEU A 52 -20.93 15.26 -0.47
CA LEU A 52 -20.37 15.71 -1.75
C LEU A 52 -21.49 15.85 -2.79
N THR A 53 -21.43 16.88 -3.62
CA THR A 53 -22.36 17.11 -4.73
C THR A 53 -21.98 16.34 -5.99
N ALA A 54 -20.70 15.96 -6.12
CA ALA A 54 -20.15 15.15 -7.20
C ALA A 54 -18.89 14.45 -6.71
N ASP A 55 -18.47 13.42 -7.44
CA ASP A 55 -17.17 12.75 -7.23
C ASP A 55 -16.03 13.76 -7.33
N GLN A 56 -15.07 13.62 -6.43
CA GLN A 56 -13.83 14.40 -6.45
C GLN A 56 -12.66 13.46 -6.63
N TYR A 57 -11.66 13.93 -7.34
CA TYR A 57 -10.43 13.19 -7.56
C TYR A 57 -9.28 13.95 -6.92
N ALA A 58 -8.60 13.33 -5.99
CA ALA A 58 -7.43 13.92 -5.33
C ALA A 58 -6.15 13.30 -5.89
N ASN A 59 -5.21 14.17 -6.17
CA ASN A 59 -3.88 13.79 -6.60
C ASN A 59 -2.87 14.41 -5.64
N GLN A 60 -2.14 13.56 -4.94
CA GLN A 60 -1.03 13.99 -4.08
C GLN A 60 0.33 13.69 -4.71
N LEU A 61 0.35 13.02 -5.86
CA LEU A 61 1.57 12.64 -6.55
C LEU A 61 1.92 13.73 -7.56
N TRP A 62 3.04 14.38 -7.38
CA TRP A 62 3.56 15.45 -8.26
C TRP A 62 4.05 14.92 -9.63
N TYR A 63 3.97 13.63 -9.86
CA TYR A 63 4.36 12.96 -11.09
C TYR A 63 3.10 12.46 -11.82
N SER A 64 2.77 12.95 -12.97
CA SER A 64 1.74 12.60 -13.97
C SER A 64 0.58 11.63 -13.58
N ALA A 65 0.58 11.09 -12.37
CA ALA A 65 -0.45 10.25 -11.80
C ALA A 65 -1.63 11.09 -11.33
N LYS A 66 -2.37 11.64 -12.28
CA LYS A 66 -3.58 12.41 -11.99
C LYS A 66 -4.67 11.46 -11.53
N GLU A 67 -5.32 11.79 -10.41
CA GLU A 67 -6.58 11.15 -10.00
C GLU A 67 -6.46 9.71 -9.47
N VAL A 68 -5.47 9.45 -8.60
CA VAL A 68 -5.29 8.13 -7.94
C VAL A 68 -6.33 7.89 -6.86
N PHE A 69 -6.80 8.95 -6.18
CA PHE A 69 -7.74 8.82 -5.08
C PHE A 69 -9.12 9.32 -5.49
N LEU A 70 -10.12 8.46 -5.32
CA LEU A 70 -11.53 8.80 -5.51
C LEU A 70 -12.15 9.21 -4.17
N GLN A 71 -12.77 10.38 -4.15
CA GLN A 71 -13.64 10.84 -3.07
C GLN A 71 -15.09 10.80 -3.56
N ARG A 72 -15.85 9.88 -3.04
CA ARG A 72 -17.27 9.65 -3.37
C ARG A 72 -18.08 9.41 -2.11
N ASN A 73 -19.32 9.89 -2.08
CA ASN A 73 -20.22 9.58 -0.97
C ASN A 73 -20.36 8.07 -0.76
N GLY A 74 -20.27 7.65 0.50
CA GLY A 74 -20.35 6.25 0.89
C GLY A 74 -19.03 5.49 0.82
N LEU A 75 -17.97 6.08 0.26
CA LEU A 75 -16.62 5.47 0.24
C LEU A 75 -15.73 6.05 1.35
N PRO A 76 -14.72 5.31 1.79
CA PRO A 76 -13.73 5.83 2.72
C PRO A 76 -12.78 6.83 2.02
N ILE A 77 -12.16 7.71 2.83
CA ILE A 77 -11.01 8.50 2.38
C ILE A 77 -9.87 7.53 2.03
N GLY A 78 -9.15 7.80 0.94
CA GLY A 78 -8.02 6.97 0.53
C GLY A 78 -8.41 5.79 -0.35
N THR A 79 -9.65 5.79 -0.89
CA THR A 79 -10.04 4.83 -1.93
C THR A 79 -9.19 5.03 -3.17
N LEU A 80 -8.45 4.00 -3.57
CA LEU A 80 -7.63 3.98 -4.78
C LEU A 80 -8.49 3.71 -6.01
N PHE A 81 -8.25 4.47 -7.08
CA PHE A 81 -9.07 4.45 -8.27
C PHE A 81 -8.20 4.47 -9.53
N GLY A 82 -8.37 3.48 -10.39
CA GLY A 82 -7.53 3.30 -11.56
C GLY A 82 -8.07 2.25 -12.50
N TYR A 83 -7.23 1.80 -13.42
CA TYR A 83 -7.56 0.75 -14.38
C TYR A 83 -7.26 -0.63 -13.80
N ILE A 84 -7.93 -1.63 -14.33
CA ILE A 84 -7.65 -3.04 -14.04
C ILE A 84 -6.87 -3.62 -15.20
N GLU A 85 -5.77 -4.32 -14.92
CA GLU A 85 -5.00 -5.03 -15.91
C GLU A 85 -5.55 -6.45 -16.14
N ASP A 86 -5.60 -6.85 -17.40
CA ASP A 86 -6.03 -8.19 -17.84
C ASP A 86 -4.88 -8.92 -18.56
N GLY A 87 -3.65 -8.81 -18.02
CA GLY A 87 -2.45 -9.43 -18.55
C GLY A 87 -1.79 -8.66 -19.69
N PHE A 88 -1.19 -9.41 -20.62
CA PHE A 88 -0.48 -8.88 -21.79
C PHE A 88 -1.05 -9.47 -23.06
N TYR A 89 -0.86 -8.79 -24.19
CA TYR A 89 -1.18 -9.37 -25.49
C TYR A 89 -0.05 -10.31 -25.92
N ASP A 90 -0.34 -11.62 -26.03
CA ASP A 90 0.67 -12.61 -26.34
C ASP A 90 0.96 -12.75 -27.83
N ASN A 91 -0.03 -12.43 -28.68
CA ASN A 91 0.09 -12.58 -30.12
C ASN A 91 -0.87 -11.65 -30.87
N ILE A 92 -0.65 -11.57 -32.19
CA ILE A 92 -1.44 -10.67 -33.04
C ILE A 92 -2.91 -11.09 -33.15
N ALA A 93 -3.21 -12.38 -33.02
CA ALA A 93 -4.58 -12.86 -33.06
C ALA A 93 -5.38 -12.40 -31.86
N GLU A 94 -4.76 -12.39 -30.68
CA GLU A 94 -5.34 -11.86 -29.46
C GLU A 94 -5.59 -10.34 -29.56
N VAL A 95 -4.59 -9.59 -30.04
CA VAL A 95 -4.76 -8.15 -30.30
C VAL A 95 -5.93 -7.90 -31.25
N ARG A 96 -6.05 -8.69 -32.31
CA ARG A 96 -7.15 -8.56 -33.30
C ARG A 96 -8.50 -8.98 -32.76
N ALA A 97 -8.54 -9.89 -31.78
CA ALA A 97 -9.78 -10.33 -31.15
C ALA A 97 -10.31 -9.26 -30.16
N ASP A 98 -9.44 -8.37 -29.68
CA ASP A 98 -9.85 -7.27 -28.83
C ASP A 98 -10.59 -6.19 -29.65
N PRO A 99 -11.82 -5.82 -29.27
CA PRO A 99 -12.60 -4.78 -29.97
C PRO A 99 -11.86 -3.44 -30.09
N ILE A 100 -10.99 -3.12 -29.12
CA ILE A 100 -10.19 -1.90 -29.10
C ILE A 100 -9.27 -1.82 -30.31
N TYR A 101 -8.65 -2.94 -30.70
CA TYR A 101 -7.67 -3.04 -31.77
C TYR A 101 -8.14 -3.81 -33.00
N ALA A 102 -9.43 -4.18 -33.07
CA ALA A 102 -9.98 -4.95 -34.18
C ALA A 102 -9.76 -4.31 -35.57
N LYS A 103 -9.67 -2.97 -35.61
CA LYS A 103 -9.45 -2.19 -36.82
C LYS A 103 -8.04 -1.60 -36.94
N ALA A 104 -7.14 -1.93 -36.00
CA ALA A 104 -5.77 -1.43 -36.00
C ALA A 104 -5.01 -1.91 -37.25
N SER A 105 -4.07 -1.12 -37.74
CA SER A 105 -3.15 -1.55 -38.80
C SER A 105 -2.26 -2.71 -38.32
N ASP A 106 -1.63 -3.43 -39.25
CA ASP A 106 -0.75 -4.55 -38.88
C ASP A 106 0.43 -4.09 -38.03
N ASP A 107 0.97 -2.91 -38.30
CA ASP A 107 2.06 -2.32 -37.55
C ASP A 107 1.63 -1.95 -36.13
N GLU A 108 0.44 -1.39 -35.98
CA GLU A 108 -0.12 -1.05 -34.67
C GLU A 108 -0.43 -2.30 -33.85
N ALA A 109 -1.08 -3.30 -34.45
CA ALA A 109 -1.36 -4.58 -33.80
C ALA A 109 -0.06 -5.29 -33.35
N ARG A 110 1.00 -5.28 -34.18
CA ARG A 110 2.32 -5.84 -33.80
C ARG A 110 2.95 -5.10 -32.62
N ARG A 111 2.76 -3.77 -32.52
CA ARG A 111 3.28 -2.97 -31.40
C ARG A 111 2.61 -3.27 -30.09
N MET A 112 1.40 -3.83 -30.10
CA MET A 112 0.68 -4.21 -28.89
C MET A 112 1.12 -5.54 -28.29
N ILE A 113 1.82 -6.40 -29.05
CA ILE A 113 2.31 -7.67 -28.52
C ILE A 113 3.31 -7.40 -27.36
N GLY A 114 3.02 -7.97 -26.19
CA GLY A 114 3.77 -7.79 -24.95
C GLY A 114 3.46 -6.46 -24.22
N GLU A 115 2.50 -5.68 -24.68
CA GLU A 115 1.97 -4.53 -23.96
C GLU A 115 0.84 -4.93 -23.01
N ILE A 116 0.57 -4.09 -22.02
CA ILE A 116 -0.47 -4.32 -21.02
C ILE A 116 -1.84 -4.25 -21.68
N LYS A 117 -2.66 -5.23 -21.39
CA LYS A 117 -4.08 -5.26 -21.72
C LYS A 117 -4.88 -4.70 -20.53
N TYR A 118 -5.69 -3.69 -20.77
CA TYR A 118 -6.58 -3.11 -19.77
C TYR A 118 -8.01 -3.58 -19.99
N LEU A 119 -8.74 -3.76 -18.90
CA LEU A 119 -10.13 -4.17 -18.94
C LEU A 119 -11.02 -3.03 -19.46
N ASP A 120 -11.72 -3.28 -20.59
CA ASP A 120 -12.83 -2.44 -21.08
C ASP A 120 -14.07 -2.78 -20.23
N LYS A 121 -14.28 -1.99 -19.17
CA LYS A 121 -15.31 -2.29 -18.16
C LYS A 121 -16.73 -2.05 -18.68
N ASN A 122 -16.90 -1.05 -19.53
CA ASN A 122 -18.20 -0.70 -20.09
C ASN A 122 -18.49 -1.39 -21.44
N ASN A 123 -17.50 -2.11 -22.02
CA ASN A 123 -17.55 -2.81 -23.29
C ASN A 123 -17.89 -1.90 -24.49
N ASP A 124 -17.38 -0.67 -24.49
CA ASP A 124 -17.59 0.28 -25.59
C ASP A 124 -16.51 0.19 -26.70
N GLY A 125 -15.50 -0.67 -26.53
CA GLY A 125 -14.39 -0.88 -27.46
C GLY A 125 -13.33 0.20 -27.37
N LYS A 126 -13.19 0.87 -26.22
CA LYS A 126 -12.16 1.88 -25.95
C LYS A 126 -11.73 1.81 -24.49
N ILE A 127 -10.50 2.18 -24.20
CA ILE A 127 -10.04 2.38 -22.82
C ILE A 127 -10.03 3.87 -22.48
N THR A 128 -11.02 4.28 -21.71
CA THR A 128 -11.26 5.68 -21.30
C THR A 128 -11.29 5.82 -19.78
N SER A 129 -11.54 7.03 -19.29
CA SER A 129 -11.73 7.25 -17.84
C SER A 129 -12.96 6.52 -17.25
N GLU A 130 -13.88 6.07 -18.09
CA GLU A 130 -15.09 5.34 -17.69
C GLU A 130 -14.79 3.88 -17.30
N ASP A 131 -13.64 3.33 -17.75
CA ASP A 131 -13.21 1.97 -17.43
C ASP A 131 -12.47 1.86 -16.10
N ARG A 132 -12.25 3.00 -15.44
CA ARG A 132 -11.63 2.98 -14.13
C ARG A 132 -12.56 2.36 -13.07
N ALA A 133 -11.94 1.71 -12.10
CA ALA A 133 -12.59 1.04 -10.98
C ALA A 133 -11.90 1.36 -9.66
N ILE A 134 -12.53 0.99 -8.55
CA ILE A 134 -11.86 0.94 -7.26
C ILE A 134 -10.86 -0.21 -7.33
N ILE A 135 -9.57 0.11 -7.10
CA ILE A 135 -8.45 -0.82 -7.18
C ILE A 135 -7.79 -1.07 -5.83
N GLY A 136 -8.24 -0.41 -4.77
CA GLY A 136 -7.75 -0.63 -3.41
C GLY A 136 -8.30 0.38 -2.40
N ASP A 137 -8.03 0.09 -1.12
CA ASP A 137 -8.37 0.93 0.03
C ASP A 137 -7.15 1.08 0.94
N THR A 138 -6.75 2.32 1.20
CA THR A 138 -5.58 2.59 2.06
C THR A 138 -5.90 2.49 3.56
N ASN A 139 -7.14 2.25 3.93
CA ASN A 139 -7.55 2.13 5.33
C ASN A 139 -7.37 0.67 5.81
N PRO A 140 -6.69 0.44 6.93
CA PRO A 140 -6.57 -0.91 7.47
C PRO A 140 -7.91 -1.40 8.05
N ASP A 141 -8.16 -2.70 7.93
CA ASP A 141 -9.25 -3.38 8.63
C ASP A 141 -9.07 -3.26 10.13
N PHE A 142 -7.82 -3.41 10.61
CA PHE A 142 -7.46 -3.19 12.01
C PHE A 142 -5.98 -2.82 12.17
N ILE A 143 -5.72 -2.14 13.29
CA ILE A 143 -4.38 -1.80 13.78
C ILE A 143 -4.21 -2.47 15.13
N TYR A 144 -3.04 -3.00 15.43
CA TYR A 144 -2.79 -3.69 16.70
C TYR A 144 -1.42 -3.37 17.27
N GLY A 145 -1.35 -3.43 18.60
CA GLY A 145 -0.12 -3.35 19.37
C GLY A 145 -0.09 -4.39 20.47
N LEU A 146 1.07 -4.95 20.74
CA LEU A 146 1.27 -5.94 21.79
C LEU A 146 2.61 -5.68 22.49
N ASN A 147 2.56 -5.51 23.81
CA ASN A 147 3.73 -5.54 24.68
C ASN A 147 3.82 -6.90 25.37
N ALA A 148 5.02 -7.43 25.46
CA ALA A 148 5.35 -8.59 26.27
C ALA A 148 6.50 -8.23 27.21
N ASN A 149 6.27 -8.33 28.51
CA ASN A 149 7.25 -7.98 29.54
C ASN A 149 7.59 -9.21 30.37
N LEU A 150 8.84 -9.60 30.31
CA LEU A 150 9.40 -10.67 31.11
C LEU A 150 10.36 -10.10 32.16
N ARG A 151 10.05 -10.29 33.40
CA ARG A 151 10.95 -9.97 34.51
C ARG A 151 11.48 -11.26 35.13
N TRP A 152 12.78 -11.33 35.25
CA TRP A 152 13.48 -12.38 35.99
C TRP A 152 14.41 -11.75 37.01
N LYS A 153 14.05 -11.84 38.30
CA LYS A 153 14.77 -11.13 39.37
C LYS A 153 14.97 -9.67 39.03
N ASN A 154 16.21 -9.28 38.79
CA ASN A 154 16.62 -7.90 38.49
C ASN A 154 16.70 -7.60 36.99
N LEU A 155 16.49 -8.60 36.15
CA LEU A 155 16.49 -8.45 34.68
C LEU A 155 15.06 -8.28 34.17
N THR A 156 14.86 -7.29 33.33
CA THR A 156 13.58 -7.07 32.61
C THR A 156 13.82 -7.03 31.12
N LEU A 157 13.08 -7.84 30.39
CA LEU A 157 13.00 -7.82 28.93
C LEU A 157 11.61 -7.33 28.51
N GLY A 158 11.57 -6.25 27.77
CA GLY A 158 10.36 -5.72 27.15
C GLY A 158 10.42 -5.87 25.65
N LEU A 159 9.36 -6.37 25.04
CA LEU A 159 9.18 -6.49 23.61
C LEU A 159 7.92 -5.74 23.20
N PHE A 160 8.02 -4.91 22.16
CA PHE A 160 6.86 -4.23 21.60
C PHE A 160 6.68 -4.57 20.13
N PHE A 161 5.52 -5.13 19.84
CA PHE A 161 5.06 -5.47 18.49
C PHE A 161 3.95 -4.52 18.06
N GLN A 162 3.93 -4.19 16.77
CA GLN A 162 2.83 -3.43 16.17
C GLN A 162 2.60 -3.87 14.73
N GLY A 163 1.39 -3.64 14.23
CA GLY A 163 1.08 -3.91 12.85
C GLY A 163 -0.25 -3.34 12.41
N THR A 164 -0.46 -3.39 11.10
CA THR A 164 -1.73 -3.12 10.44
C THR A 164 -2.09 -4.29 9.55
N HIS A 165 -3.36 -4.44 9.24
CA HIS A 165 -3.84 -5.48 8.33
C HIS A 165 -4.94 -4.94 7.43
N GLY A 166 -4.92 -5.35 6.14
CA GLY A 166 -5.98 -5.12 5.18
C GLY A 166 -5.92 -3.76 4.49
N ASN A 167 -4.86 -2.97 4.66
CA ASN A 167 -4.68 -1.73 3.91
C ASN A 167 -3.85 -1.95 2.66
N ASP A 168 -4.23 -1.26 1.59
CA ASP A 168 -3.45 -1.19 0.36
C ASP A 168 -2.51 0.02 0.35
N ILE A 169 -1.40 -0.10 -0.36
CA ILE A 169 -0.47 0.99 -0.63
C ILE A 169 -0.32 1.18 -2.12
N PHE A 170 -0.47 2.42 -2.60
CA PHE A 170 -0.09 2.77 -3.96
C PHE A 170 1.43 2.99 -4.02
N ASN A 171 2.15 2.07 -4.67
CA ASN A 171 3.60 2.15 -4.85
C ASN A 171 3.95 3.01 -6.08
N GLY A 172 4.04 4.31 -5.89
CA GLY A 172 4.39 5.26 -6.96
C GLY A 172 5.79 5.05 -7.56
N ASN A 173 6.71 4.35 -6.85
CA ASN A 173 8.04 4.08 -7.38
C ASN A 173 7.98 3.13 -8.58
N LEU A 174 7.05 2.19 -8.58
CA LEU A 174 6.88 1.24 -9.68
C LEU A 174 6.54 1.92 -11.02
N THR A 175 5.99 3.12 -11.01
CA THR A 175 5.71 3.87 -12.24
C THR A 175 6.98 4.25 -13.01
N ASN A 176 8.11 4.34 -12.32
CA ASN A 176 9.38 4.75 -12.90
C ASN A 176 10.37 3.60 -13.12
N ILE A 177 10.39 2.62 -12.22
CA ILE A 177 11.48 1.63 -12.21
C ILE A 177 11.23 0.39 -13.06
N GLY A 178 9.99 0.10 -13.39
CA GLY A 178 9.64 -1.12 -14.14
C GLY A 178 9.38 -0.91 -15.62
N MET A 179 8.99 0.30 -16.04
CA MET A 179 8.48 0.54 -17.39
C MET A 179 9.00 1.83 -18.04
N SER A 180 10.03 2.44 -17.52
CA SER A 180 10.58 3.66 -18.08
C SER A 180 11.16 3.43 -19.48
N SER A 181 10.88 4.32 -20.41
CA SER A 181 11.49 4.35 -21.73
C SER A 181 12.79 5.17 -21.78
N ILE A 182 13.11 5.92 -20.72
CA ILE A 182 14.23 6.85 -20.65
C ILE A 182 15.20 6.58 -19.49
N ALA A 183 14.85 5.69 -18.56
CA ALA A 183 15.66 5.32 -17.43
C ALA A 183 15.92 3.81 -17.41
N ASN A 184 16.90 3.39 -16.62
CA ASN A 184 17.16 1.96 -16.40
C ASN A 184 15.99 1.33 -15.65
N ILE A 185 15.68 0.09 -15.98
CA ILE A 185 14.73 -0.75 -15.26
C ILE A 185 15.47 -1.61 -14.23
N THR A 186 14.75 -2.10 -13.24
CA THR A 186 15.32 -3.02 -12.25
C THR A 186 15.65 -4.38 -12.86
N GLN A 187 16.53 -5.14 -12.22
CA GLN A 187 16.86 -6.50 -12.64
C GLN A 187 15.61 -7.40 -12.59
N ASP A 188 14.78 -7.26 -11.55
CA ASP A 188 13.52 -8.01 -11.44
C ASP A 188 12.57 -7.71 -12.61
N ALA A 189 12.40 -6.44 -12.98
CA ALA A 189 11.59 -6.05 -14.12
C ALA A 189 12.16 -6.59 -15.44
N TYR A 190 13.49 -6.66 -15.59
CA TYR A 190 14.12 -7.27 -16.75
C TYR A 190 13.93 -8.78 -16.81
N ASP A 191 14.12 -9.48 -15.70
CA ASP A 191 14.05 -10.94 -15.65
C ASP A 191 12.62 -11.46 -15.78
N SER A 192 11.64 -10.73 -15.24
CA SER A 192 10.21 -11.09 -15.27
C SER A 192 9.39 -10.34 -16.34
N ARG A 193 10.08 -9.70 -17.31
CA ARG A 193 9.40 -9.05 -18.44
C ARG A 193 8.73 -10.04 -19.38
N TRP A 194 7.77 -9.56 -20.10
CA TRP A 194 7.16 -10.32 -21.19
C TRP A 194 8.19 -10.56 -22.32
N THR A 195 8.35 -11.80 -22.68
CA THR A 195 8.98 -12.28 -23.92
C THR A 195 8.15 -13.45 -24.44
N PRO A 196 8.24 -13.84 -25.73
CA PRO A 196 7.50 -15.01 -26.21
C PRO A 196 7.75 -16.29 -25.39
N GLU A 197 8.96 -16.46 -24.86
CA GLU A 197 9.36 -17.61 -24.04
C GLU A 197 8.85 -17.51 -22.59
N ASN A 198 8.59 -16.31 -22.09
CA ASN A 198 8.20 -16.03 -20.70
C ASN A 198 6.75 -15.52 -20.58
N ALA A 199 5.95 -15.51 -21.65
CA ALA A 199 4.63 -14.89 -21.67
C ALA A 199 3.72 -15.37 -20.52
N ALA A 200 3.70 -16.66 -20.24
CA ALA A 200 2.86 -17.26 -19.19
C ALA A 200 3.23 -16.85 -17.75
N ASN A 201 4.46 -16.37 -17.52
CA ASN A 201 4.96 -15.99 -16.19
C ASN A 201 5.38 -14.52 -16.11
N ALA A 202 5.13 -13.75 -17.16
CA ALA A 202 5.52 -12.36 -17.22
C ALA A 202 4.79 -11.53 -16.15
N LYS A 203 5.55 -10.73 -15.42
CA LYS A 203 5.01 -9.75 -14.46
C LYS A 203 5.08 -8.33 -15.02
N TRP A 204 6.00 -8.07 -15.94
CA TRP A 204 6.24 -6.77 -16.54
C TRP A 204 6.02 -6.83 -18.04
N PRO A 205 5.56 -5.75 -18.69
CA PRO A 205 5.42 -5.72 -20.14
C PRO A 205 6.80 -5.85 -20.82
N ARG A 206 6.78 -6.03 -22.13
CA ARG A 206 8.03 -6.05 -22.90
C ARG A 206 8.84 -4.79 -22.71
N VAL A 207 10.14 -4.88 -22.74
CA VAL A 207 11.02 -3.71 -22.76
C VAL A 207 10.95 -3.03 -24.12
N THR A 208 10.77 -1.72 -24.10
CA THR A 208 10.74 -0.89 -25.33
C THR A 208 11.32 0.48 -25.05
N THR A 209 11.95 1.08 -26.05
CA THR A 209 12.38 2.47 -26.07
C THR A 209 11.32 3.39 -26.67
N ALA A 210 10.17 2.85 -27.07
CA ALA A 210 9.08 3.66 -27.61
C ALA A 210 8.49 4.54 -26.53
N MET A 211 8.51 5.85 -26.72
CA MET A 211 7.95 6.84 -25.79
C MET A 211 6.42 6.96 -25.89
N THR A 212 5.80 6.14 -26.74
CA THR A 212 4.35 6.15 -27.02
C THR A 212 3.57 5.15 -26.17
N ARG A 213 4.22 4.45 -25.23
CA ARG A 213 3.52 3.55 -24.32
C ARG A 213 2.59 4.38 -23.44
N ASP A 214 1.30 4.09 -23.52
CA ASP A 214 0.28 4.70 -22.67
C ASP A 214 0.19 3.90 -21.38
N MET A 215 1.00 4.29 -20.39
CA MET A 215 0.94 3.71 -19.05
C MET A 215 -0.19 4.35 -18.26
N LYS A 216 -1.21 3.56 -17.95
CA LYS A 216 -2.31 3.98 -17.12
C LYS A 216 -2.05 3.60 -15.66
N LEU A 217 -2.56 4.39 -14.73
CA LEU A 217 -2.58 4.02 -13.32
C LEU A 217 -3.52 2.85 -13.11
N SER A 218 -2.99 1.72 -12.71
CA SER A 218 -3.69 0.45 -12.60
C SER A 218 -3.44 -0.22 -11.25
N ASP A 219 -4.14 -1.31 -11.03
CA ASP A 219 -3.95 -2.21 -9.89
C ASP A 219 -2.53 -2.79 -9.77
N ARG A 220 -1.73 -2.76 -10.85
CA ARG A 220 -0.29 -3.08 -10.83
C ARG A 220 0.50 -2.34 -9.77
N TYR A 221 0.11 -1.11 -9.47
CA TYR A 221 0.81 -0.23 -8.53
C TYR A 221 0.25 -0.32 -7.11
N VAL A 222 -0.72 -1.20 -6.89
CA VAL A 222 -1.34 -1.41 -5.59
C VAL A 222 -0.75 -2.66 -4.97
N GLU A 223 -0.15 -2.51 -3.80
CA GLU A 223 0.47 -3.58 -3.03
C GLU A 223 -0.20 -3.71 -1.67
N ASP A 224 -0.13 -4.92 -1.08
CA ASP A 224 -0.57 -5.16 0.29
C ASP A 224 0.31 -4.38 1.28
N GLY A 225 -0.27 -3.41 1.95
CA GLY A 225 0.37 -2.59 2.95
C GLY A 225 0.34 -3.18 4.35
N SER A 226 -0.19 -4.38 4.53
CA SER A 226 -0.20 -5.06 5.82
C SER A 226 1.22 -5.31 6.30
N TYR A 227 1.44 -5.14 7.60
CA TYR A 227 2.73 -5.45 8.20
C TYR A 227 2.63 -5.91 9.63
N PHE A 228 3.62 -6.70 10.05
CA PHE A 228 3.93 -7.05 11.43
C PHE A 228 5.36 -6.64 11.75
N ARG A 229 5.56 -5.91 12.85
CA ARG A 229 6.88 -5.36 13.21
C ARG A 229 7.21 -5.62 14.68
N LEU A 230 8.38 -6.16 14.95
CA LEU A 230 9.02 -6.04 16.26
C LEU A 230 9.67 -4.66 16.33
N LYS A 231 8.95 -3.74 16.96
CA LYS A 231 9.31 -2.32 17.01
C LYS A 231 10.42 -2.03 17.98
N THR A 232 10.38 -2.70 19.17
CA THR A 232 11.33 -2.40 20.23
C THR A 232 11.66 -3.65 21.02
N ILE A 233 12.95 -3.82 21.32
CA ILE A 233 13.46 -4.71 22.37
C ILE A 233 14.12 -3.79 23.39
N ASN A 234 13.71 -3.92 24.64
CA ASN A 234 14.32 -3.21 25.77
C ASN A 234 14.82 -4.24 26.78
N LEU A 235 16.09 -4.19 27.12
CA LEU A 235 16.70 -5.02 28.15
C LEU A 235 17.19 -4.10 29.26
N ASN A 236 16.74 -4.34 30.49
CA ASN A 236 17.11 -3.56 31.67
C ASN A 236 17.60 -4.49 32.77
N TYR A 237 18.75 -4.18 33.36
CA TYR A 237 19.26 -4.85 34.55
C TYR A 237 19.43 -3.87 35.70
N ASN A 238 18.78 -4.17 36.83
CA ASN A 238 18.84 -3.35 38.04
C ASN A 238 19.80 -3.98 39.05
N PHE A 239 20.93 -3.29 39.30
CA PHE A 239 21.94 -3.73 40.25
C PHE A 239 21.56 -3.42 41.71
N GLY A 240 20.46 -2.70 41.92
CA GLY A 240 20.09 -2.24 43.26
C GLY A 240 21.08 -1.21 43.85
N SER A 241 21.28 -1.29 45.13
CA SER A 241 22.24 -0.42 45.85
C SER A 241 23.65 -1.02 45.79
N VAL A 242 24.49 -0.47 44.92
CA VAL A 242 25.86 -0.96 44.70
C VAL A 242 26.87 -0.25 45.56
N ILE A 243 26.60 1.03 45.92
CA ILE A 243 27.48 1.90 46.74
C ILE A 243 26.64 2.63 47.74
N LYS A 244 27.16 2.86 48.96
CA LYS A 244 26.46 3.57 50.05
C LYS A 244 25.75 4.89 49.70
N ARG A 245 26.14 5.54 48.59
CA ARG A 245 25.58 6.81 48.11
C ARG A 245 24.69 6.66 46.88
N ILE A 246 24.61 5.48 46.32
CA ILE A 246 23.77 5.18 45.13
C ILE A 246 22.72 4.16 45.58
N SER A 247 21.50 4.63 45.75
CA SER A 247 20.39 3.80 46.24
C SER A 247 19.88 2.80 45.13
N ASN A 248 20.07 3.15 43.89
CA ASN A 248 19.66 2.31 42.76
C ASN A 248 20.53 2.59 41.53
N LEU A 249 21.10 1.56 40.93
CA LEU A 249 21.84 1.61 39.65
C LEU A 249 21.18 0.65 38.68
N SER A 250 20.77 1.18 37.54
CA SER A 250 20.24 0.38 36.43
C SER A 250 21.03 0.65 35.17
N VAL A 251 21.21 -0.40 34.36
CA VAL A 251 21.76 -0.31 32.99
C VAL A 251 20.73 -0.88 32.04
N PHE A 252 20.46 -0.17 30.98
CA PHE A 252 19.52 -0.64 29.95
C PHE A 252 20.10 -0.49 28.55
N GLY A 253 19.62 -1.33 27.65
CA GLY A 253 19.86 -1.25 26.21
C GLY A 253 18.55 -1.35 25.45
N THR A 254 18.39 -0.56 24.42
CA THR A 254 17.20 -0.56 23.57
C THR A 254 17.60 -0.70 22.11
N VAL A 255 16.92 -1.61 21.42
CA VAL A 255 17.00 -1.77 19.96
C VAL A 255 15.63 -1.44 19.38
N THR A 256 15.60 -0.62 18.34
CA THR A 256 14.36 -0.24 17.66
C THR A 256 14.34 -0.71 16.21
N ASN A 257 13.12 -0.90 15.66
CA ASN A 257 12.89 -1.37 14.29
C ASN A 257 13.66 -2.67 13.97
N VAL A 258 13.51 -3.68 14.83
CA VAL A 258 14.32 -4.91 14.79
C VAL A 258 14.07 -5.69 13.51
N PHE A 259 12.79 -5.91 13.16
CA PHE A 259 12.40 -6.45 11.86
C PHE A 259 10.97 -6.06 11.53
N THR A 260 10.66 -6.12 10.23
CA THR A 260 9.31 -5.96 9.70
C THR A 260 9.04 -7.10 8.70
N ILE A 261 7.88 -7.71 8.82
CA ILE A 261 7.33 -8.64 7.83
C ILE A 261 6.23 -7.90 7.11
N THR A 262 6.30 -7.80 5.79
CA THR A 262 5.35 -7.08 4.95
C THR A 262 5.37 -7.68 3.54
N GLY A 263 4.26 -7.54 2.81
CA GLY A 263 4.18 -7.82 1.38
C GLY A 263 4.65 -6.66 0.49
N TYR A 264 4.88 -5.49 1.06
CA TYR A 264 5.34 -4.30 0.33
C TYR A 264 6.79 -4.46 -0.14
N SER A 265 7.03 -4.21 -1.43
CA SER A 265 8.33 -4.37 -2.11
C SER A 265 9.23 -3.13 -2.05
#